data_98038c09b8547ea07db4648e5fd840bd
#
_entry.id   98038c09b8547ea07db4648e5fd840bd
#
_cell.length_a   1.000
_cell.length_b   1.000
_cell.length_c   1.000
_cell.angle_alpha   90.00
_cell.angle_beta   90.00
_cell.angle_gamma   90.00
#
_symmetry.space_group_name_H-M   'P 1'
#
loop_
_entity.id
_entity.type
_entity.pdbx_description
1 polymer ?
#
loop_
_entity_poly.entity_id
_entity_poly.type
_entity_poly.pdbx_seq_one_letter_code
_entity_poly.pdbx_strand_id
1 'polypeptide(L)'
;MKAILSSILLVAISSPAWAHTRLASSDPKAGTSIKSPSLIRLVFSETLEPAFSGATLSDAAGKTIPVSAAVGTTTITLMPLALKPGTYTVRWHSVGHDTHRVSGDLRFTVVP
;
A
#
# COMPACT_ATOMS: atom_id res chain seq x y z
N MET A 1 27.86 46.81 31.17
CA MET A 1 26.80 46.22 30.32
C MET A 1 27.13 44.78 30.05
N LYS A 2 26.33 43.91 30.58
CA LYS A 2 26.48 42.47 30.32
C LYS A 2 25.57 42.07 29.16
N ALA A 3 26.18 41.67 28.05
CA ALA A 3 25.42 41.09 26.98
C ALA A 3 25.03 39.65 27.37
N ILE A 4 23.72 39.40 27.46
CA ILE A 4 23.23 38.06 27.65
C ILE A 4 23.12 37.43 26.27
N LEU A 5 24.08 36.56 25.95
CA LEU A 5 23.98 35.69 24.79
C LEU A 5 23.00 34.55 25.13
N SER A 6 21.77 34.71 24.74
CA SER A 6 20.82 33.57 24.76
C SER A 6 21.23 32.62 23.65
N SER A 7 21.95 31.60 23.99
CA SER A 7 22.14 30.46 23.10
C SER A 7 20.83 29.73 22.96
N ILE A 8 20.13 29.98 21.86
CA ILE A 8 18.98 29.16 21.47
C ILE A 8 19.54 27.84 21.04
N LEU A 9 19.44 26.84 21.92
CA LEU A 9 19.73 25.47 21.57
C LEU A 9 18.61 24.98 20.66
N LEU A 10 18.88 24.97 19.37
CA LEU A 10 17.99 24.37 18.39
C LEU A 10 18.06 22.86 18.54
N VAL A 11 17.14 22.29 19.34
CA VAL A 11 17.00 20.84 19.41
C VAL A 11 16.34 20.41 18.10
N ALA A 12 17.16 19.93 17.18
CA ALA A 12 16.63 19.23 16.01
C ALA A 12 15.99 17.93 16.50
N ILE A 13 14.68 17.93 16.61
CA ILE A 13 13.92 16.69 16.85
C ILE A 13 13.95 15.93 15.54
N SER A 14 14.96 15.06 15.36
CA SER A 14 14.89 14.05 14.31
C SER A 14 13.80 13.08 14.70
N SER A 15 12.68 13.10 13.99
CA SER A 15 11.68 12.04 14.08
C SER A 15 12.38 10.73 13.78
N PRO A 16 12.31 9.71 14.67
CA PRO A 16 12.83 8.41 14.30
C PRO A 16 12.14 7.98 13.02
N ALA A 17 12.94 7.64 12.02
CA ALA A 17 12.42 7.03 10.80
C ALA A 17 11.86 5.67 11.22
N TRP A 18 10.59 5.62 11.53
CA TRP A 18 9.91 4.36 11.76
C TRP A 18 9.93 3.60 10.44
N ALA A 19 10.64 2.48 10.43
CA ALA A 19 10.64 1.56 9.31
C ALA A 19 9.28 0.87 9.24
N HIS A 20 8.23 1.61 8.91
CA HIS A 20 6.94 1.03 8.61
C HIS A 20 6.98 0.44 7.22
N THR A 21 6.43 -0.77 7.09
CA THR A 21 6.17 -1.36 5.78
C THR A 21 5.31 -0.39 4.98
N ARG A 22 5.81 0.01 3.81
CA ARG A 22 5.11 0.92 2.91
C ARG A 22 4.91 0.26 1.57
N LEU A 23 3.83 0.63 0.91
CA LEU A 23 3.67 0.31 -0.49
C LEU A 23 4.72 1.07 -1.29
N ALA A 24 5.69 0.34 -1.84
CA ALA A 24 6.77 0.91 -2.63
C ALA A 24 6.38 1.11 -4.09
N SER A 25 5.63 0.16 -4.65
CA SER A 25 5.12 0.24 -6.03
C SER A 25 3.90 -0.65 -6.20
N SER A 26 3.16 -0.39 -7.28
CA SER A 26 2.02 -1.22 -7.67
C SER A 26 1.93 -1.32 -9.19
N ASP A 27 1.35 -2.42 -9.66
CA ASP A 27 0.94 -2.60 -11.04
C ASP A 27 -0.44 -3.28 -11.04
N PRO A 28 -1.51 -2.61 -11.48
CA PRO A 28 -1.58 -1.24 -12.02
C PRO A 28 -1.20 -0.17 -11.02
N LYS A 29 -0.67 0.94 -11.53
CA LYS A 29 -0.39 2.12 -10.70
C LYS A 29 -1.68 2.85 -10.33
N ALA A 30 -1.68 3.48 -9.16
CA ALA A 30 -2.81 4.27 -8.68
C ALA A 30 -3.23 5.33 -9.72
N GLY A 31 -4.55 5.42 -9.96
CA GLY A 31 -5.14 6.42 -10.85
C GLY A 31 -4.98 6.13 -12.33
N THR A 32 -4.47 4.97 -12.73
CA THR A 32 -4.32 4.60 -14.14
C THR A 32 -5.58 3.98 -14.70
N SER A 33 -5.72 4.10 -16.03
CA SER A 33 -6.75 3.42 -16.83
C SER A 33 -6.09 2.38 -17.71
N ILE A 34 -6.53 1.15 -17.59
CA ILE A 34 -5.94 0.00 -18.28
C ILE A 34 -7.02 -0.98 -18.72
N LYS A 35 -6.69 -1.87 -19.62
CA LYS A 35 -7.56 -3.04 -19.91
C LYS A 35 -7.55 -3.97 -18.71
N SER A 36 -8.54 -4.86 -18.60
CA SER A 36 -8.66 -5.80 -17.51
C SER A 36 -7.33 -6.50 -17.22
N PRO A 37 -6.69 -6.25 -16.05
CA PRO A 37 -5.44 -6.90 -15.73
C PRO A 37 -5.69 -8.33 -15.27
N SER A 38 -4.81 -9.25 -15.65
CA SER A 38 -4.81 -10.62 -15.12
C SER A 38 -4.05 -10.74 -13.82
N LEU A 39 -3.28 -9.71 -13.48
CA LEU A 39 -2.44 -9.66 -12.29
C LEU A 39 -2.44 -8.26 -11.71
N ILE A 40 -2.67 -8.17 -10.41
CA ILE A 40 -2.48 -6.95 -9.63
C ILE A 40 -1.36 -7.24 -8.65
N ARG A 41 -0.28 -6.48 -8.72
CA ARG A 41 0.91 -6.69 -7.90
C ARG A 41 1.18 -5.48 -7.03
N LEU A 42 1.33 -5.73 -5.75
CA LEU A 42 1.74 -4.74 -4.76
C LEU A 42 3.13 -5.12 -4.26
N VAL A 43 4.05 -4.17 -4.27
CA VAL A 43 5.41 -4.35 -3.75
C VAL A 43 5.59 -3.45 -2.54
N PHE A 44 6.07 -4.05 -1.45
CA PHE A 44 6.26 -3.35 -0.18
C PHE A 44 7.74 -3.14 0.11
N SER A 45 8.03 -2.12 0.92
CA SER A 45 9.41 -1.73 1.25
C SER A 45 10.11 -2.70 2.18
N GLU A 46 9.36 -3.57 2.86
CA GLU A 46 9.89 -4.49 3.86
C GLU A 46 9.28 -5.87 3.74
N THR A 47 9.89 -6.83 4.42
CA THR A 47 9.37 -8.19 4.52
C THR A 47 8.03 -8.23 5.23
N LEU A 48 7.09 -8.91 4.63
CA LEU A 48 5.73 -9.08 5.16
C LEU A 48 5.63 -10.32 6.02
N GLU A 49 4.77 -10.25 7.03
CA GLU A 49 4.25 -11.42 7.72
C GLU A 49 3.05 -11.98 6.94
N PRO A 50 3.20 -13.09 6.22
CA PRO A 50 2.17 -13.55 5.27
C PRO A 50 0.84 -13.88 5.95
N ALA A 51 0.88 -14.39 7.16
CA ALA A 51 -0.34 -14.76 7.90
C ALA A 51 -1.20 -13.54 8.29
N PHE A 52 -0.61 -12.34 8.30
CA PHE A 52 -1.26 -11.12 8.77
C PHE A 52 -1.37 -10.03 7.70
N SER A 53 -0.91 -10.32 6.51
CA SER A 53 -0.92 -9.38 5.39
C SER A 53 -1.85 -9.87 4.29
N GLY A 54 -2.45 -8.96 3.54
CA GLY A 54 -3.34 -9.34 2.45
C GLY A 54 -3.93 -8.15 1.73
N ALA A 55 -4.77 -8.45 0.76
CA ALA A 55 -5.50 -7.44 0.01
C ALA A 55 -6.82 -8.00 -0.51
N THR A 56 -7.76 -7.09 -0.75
CA THR A 56 -9.05 -7.37 -1.37
C THR A 56 -9.28 -6.44 -2.55
N LEU A 57 -10.08 -6.87 -3.49
CA LEU A 57 -10.52 -6.08 -4.63
C LEU A 57 -12.01 -5.81 -4.51
N SER A 58 -12.44 -4.58 -4.74
CA SER A 58 -13.85 -4.20 -4.77
C SER A 58 -14.16 -3.34 -5.99
N ASP A 59 -15.41 -3.39 -6.44
CA ASP A 59 -15.91 -2.55 -7.53
C ASP A 59 -16.36 -1.16 -7.03
N ALA A 60 -16.83 -0.33 -7.94
CA ALA A 60 -17.27 1.04 -7.62
C ALA A 60 -18.47 1.07 -6.66
N ALA A 61 -19.26 0.02 -6.59
CA ALA A 61 -20.36 -0.10 -5.64
C ALA A 61 -19.91 -0.60 -4.25
N GLY A 62 -18.62 -0.87 -4.07
CA GLY A 62 -18.07 -1.42 -2.84
C GLY A 62 -18.22 -2.93 -2.70
N LYS A 63 -18.68 -3.61 -3.75
CA LYS A 63 -18.83 -5.06 -3.72
C LYS A 63 -17.47 -5.74 -3.88
N THR A 64 -17.17 -6.66 -2.99
CA THR A 64 -15.95 -7.45 -3.07
C THR A 64 -15.97 -8.36 -4.30
N ILE A 65 -14.88 -8.30 -5.07
CA ILE A 65 -14.66 -9.15 -6.24
C ILE A 65 -13.82 -10.35 -5.81
N PRO A 66 -14.26 -11.58 -6.03
CA PRO A 66 -13.45 -12.76 -5.74
C PRO A 66 -12.16 -12.76 -6.56
N VAL A 67 -11.04 -12.97 -5.89
CA VAL A 67 -9.72 -13.07 -6.52
C VAL A 67 -8.91 -14.16 -5.82
N SER A 68 -7.99 -14.78 -6.57
CA SER A 68 -6.92 -15.55 -5.94
C SER A 68 -5.86 -14.59 -5.44
N ALA A 69 -5.40 -14.79 -4.22
CA ALA A 69 -4.40 -13.94 -3.60
C ALA A 69 -3.20 -14.76 -3.13
N ALA A 70 -2.01 -14.20 -3.28
CA ALA A 70 -0.78 -14.77 -2.76
C ALA A 70 0.04 -13.68 -2.08
N VAL A 71 0.56 -13.98 -0.89
CA VAL A 71 1.47 -13.10 -0.16
C VAL A 71 2.86 -13.72 -0.21
N GLY A 72 3.79 -12.99 -0.82
CA GLY A 72 5.21 -13.34 -0.88
C GLY A 72 6.01 -12.63 0.19
N THR A 73 7.34 -12.64 0.03
CA THR A 73 8.25 -11.99 0.99
C THR A 73 8.01 -10.49 1.09
N THR A 74 7.88 -9.81 -0.05
CA THR A 74 7.66 -8.35 -0.12
C THR A 74 6.48 -7.98 -1.02
N THR A 75 5.72 -8.96 -1.49
CA THR A 75 4.68 -8.73 -2.49
C THR A 75 3.35 -9.30 -2.06
N ILE A 76 2.28 -8.62 -2.46
CA ILE A 76 0.93 -9.17 -2.45
C ILE A 76 0.45 -9.16 -3.90
N THR A 77 0.01 -10.31 -4.37
CA THR A 77 -0.46 -10.49 -5.74
C THR A 77 -1.92 -10.91 -5.72
N LEU A 78 -2.74 -10.23 -6.50
CA LEU A 78 -4.14 -10.61 -6.74
C LEU A 78 -4.29 -11.03 -8.20
N MET A 79 -4.99 -12.12 -8.44
CA MET A 79 -5.27 -12.65 -9.77
C MET A 79 -6.77 -12.64 -10.00
N PRO A 80 -7.32 -11.53 -10.51
CA PRO A 80 -8.74 -11.46 -10.83
C PRO A 80 -9.06 -12.23 -12.11
N LEU A 81 -10.28 -12.70 -12.21
CA LEU A 81 -10.87 -13.06 -13.49
C LEU A 81 -11.11 -11.79 -14.31
N ALA A 82 -11.58 -11.92 -15.57
CA ALA A 82 -11.84 -10.77 -16.40
C ALA A 82 -12.76 -9.75 -15.71
N LEU A 83 -12.26 -8.53 -15.58
CA LEU A 83 -12.98 -7.43 -14.95
C LEU A 83 -13.75 -6.63 -15.99
N LYS A 84 -14.97 -6.28 -15.67
CA LYS A 84 -15.79 -5.38 -16.49
C LYS A 84 -15.21 -3.96 -16.42
N PRO A 85 -15.44 -3.12 -17.46
CA PRO A 85 -15.06 -1.71 -17.38
C PRO A 85 -15.68 -1.04 -16.16
N GLY A 86 -14.87 -0.24 -15.47
CA GLY A 86 -15.26 0.46 -14.26
C GLY A 86 -14.07 0.76 -13.35
N THR A 87 -14.35 1.41 -12.24
CA THR A 87 -13.34 1.75 -11.24
C THR A 87 -13.30 0.69 -10.15
N TYR A 88 -12.09 0.28 -9.80
CA TYR A 88 -11.83 -0.75 -8.79
C TYR A 88 -10.93 -0.20 -7.69
N THR A 89 -11.13 -0.71 -6.49
CA THR A 89 -10.30 -0.37 -5.33
C THR A 89 -9.62 -1.64 -4.81
N VAL A 90 -8.31 -1.57 -4.67
CA VAL A 90 -7.52 -2.56 -3.94
C VAL A 90 -7.34 -2.03 -2.53
N ARG A 91 -7.85 -2.74 -1.55
CA ARG A 91 -7.63 -2.43 -0.14
C ARG A 91 -6.64 -3.43 0.40
N TRP A 92 -5.50 -2.95 0.86
CA TRP A 92 -4.45 -3.78 1.36
C TRP A 92 -4.14 -3.50 2.84
N HIS A 93 -3.60 -4.48 3.52
CA HIS A 93 -2.99 -4.35 4.83
C HIS A 93 -1.69 -5.14 4.85
N SER A 94 -0.70 -4.57 5.50
CA SER A 94 0.60 -5.17 5.66
C SER A 94 1.02 -5.18 7.12
N VAL A 95 1.64 -6.26 7.54
CA VAL A 95 2.27 -6.39 8.85
C VAL A 95 3.72 -6.78 8.61
N GLY A 96 4.64 -5.95 9.09
CA GLY A 96 6.07 -6.21 9.02
C GLY A 96 6.59 -6.93 10.27
N HIS A 97 7.92 -7.06 10.37
CA HIS A 97 8.57 -7.70 11.52
C HIS A 97 8.35 -6.96 12.85
N ASP A 98 8.07 -5.66 12.79
CA ASP A 98 7.76 -4.83 13.95
C ASP A 98 6.34 -5.05 14.48
N THR A 99 5.56 -5.93 13.86
CA THR A 99 4.16 -6.25 14.17
C THR A 99 3.17 -5.11 13.97
N HIS A 100 3.60 -3.96 13.48
CA HIS A 100 2.70 -2.87 13.14
C HIS A 100 1.91 -3.15 11.87
N ARG A 101 0.61 -2.92 11.92
CA ARG A 101 -0.28 -3.04 10.78
C ARG A 101 -0.41 -1.68 10.08
N VAL A 102 -0.15 -1.68 8.78
CA VAL A 102 -0.38 -0.54 7.90
C VAL A 102 -1.42 -0.94 6.87
N SER A 103 -2.35 -0.05 6.58
CA SER A 103 -3.40 -0.28 5.58
C SER A 103 -3.43 0.87 4.59
N GLY A 104 -3.88 0.59 3.38
CA GLY A 104 -4.06 1.60 2.35
C GLY A 104 -5.01 1.15 1.26
N ASP A 105 -5.37 2.09 0.42
CA ASP A 105 -6.23 1.89 -0.74
C ASP A 105 -5.52 2.33 -2.01
N LEU A 106 -5.80 1.63 -3.09
CA LEU A 106 -5.30 1.91 -4.42
C LEU A 106 -6.48 1.78 -5.40
N ARG A 107 -6.68 2.79 -6.24
CA ARG A 107 -7.73 2.77 -7.27
C ARG A 107 -7.14 2.74 -8.66
N PHE A 108 -7.79 2.01 -9.54
CA PHE A 108 -7.51 2.01 -10.98
C PHE A 108 -8.82 1.85 -11.75
N THR A 109 -8.79 2.19 -13.03
CA THR A 109 -9.97 2.08 -13.91
C THR A 109 -9.70 1.04 -14.98
N VAL A 110 -10.65 0.16 -15.18
CA VAL A 110 -10.64 -0.79 -16.29
C VAL A 110 -11.43 -0.19 -17.46
N VAL A 111 -10.78 -0.13 -18.61
CA VAL A 111 -11.37 0.33 -19.87
C VAL A 111 -11.69 -0.86 -20.77
N PRO A 112 -12.60 -0.69 -21.75
CA PRO A 112 -12.93 -1.74 -22.71
C PRO A 112 -11.73 -2.26 -23.50
#